data_e72dd0182588eed23e30d8009cf7c025
#
_entry.id   e72dd0182588eed23e30d8009cf7c025
#
_cell.length_a   1.000
_cell.length_b   1.000
_cell.length_c   1.000
_cell.angle_alpha   90.00
_cell.angle_beta   90.00
_cell.angle_gamma   90.00
#
_symmetry.space_group_name_H-M   'P 1'
#
loop_
_entity.id
_entity.type
_entity.pdbx_description
1 polymer ?
#
loop_
_entity_poly.entity_id
_entity_poly.type
_entity_poly.pdbx_seq_one_letter_code
_entity_poly.pdbx_strand_id
1 'polypeptide(L)'
;AASDVYKRQRVYVANFRTTARIPCDRLPYALNTHLPEDIVVTNAMEVHDDFNAIGSCVRKEYTYLIYNSGIRDPFYVNRAWFYPKHLDETVMQRAADCFVGTHDFAAVRSVGTDVKSTVRTVYYYKIEREGDLISLRVCANGFLYNMARAMAGTCVYAAEGKFPPEDVAQILLNGDRTAAGPTVPPGGLYMTKLWYDDGKAVFHVG
;
A
#
# COMPACT_ATOMS: atom_id res chain seq x y z
N ALA A 1 12.43 5.18 -8.67
CA ALA A 1 11.01 5.20 -8.33
C ALA A 1 10.79 6.41 -7.43
N ALA A 2 9.98 7.37 -7.87
CA ALA A 2 9.58 8.45 -6.99
C ALA A 2 8.76 7.83 -5.86
N SER A 3 9.39 7.66 -4.70
CA SER A 3 8.66 7.30 -3.49
C SER A 3 7.76 8.47 -3.17
N ASP A 4 6.49 8.19 -2.93
CA ASP A 4 5.55 9.19 -2.40
C ASP A 4 6.16 9.74 -1.11
N VAL A 5 6.60 11.00 -1.13
CA VAL A 5 7.42 11.63 -0.05
C VAL A 5 6.71 11.58 1.31
N TYR A 6 5.38 11.38 1.30
CA TYR A 6 4.56 11.34 2.50
C TYR A 6 4.07 9.93 2.89
N LYS A 7 4.46 8.89 2.12
CA LYS A 7 4.11 7.51 2.45
C LYS A 7 4.86 7.06 3.70
N ARG A 8 4.13 6.56 4.69
CA ARG A 8 4.73 5.91 5.85
C ARG A 8 5.06 4.45 5.53
N GLN A 9 6.16 3.99 6.08
CA GLN A 9 6.60 2.62 5.91
C GLN A 9 6.65 1.97 7.30
N ARG A 10 5.66 1.13 7.60
CA ARG A 10 5.74 0.25 8.78
C ARG A 10 6.75 -0.85 8.59
N VAL A 11 6.99 -1.20 7.32
CA VAL A 11 7.94 -2.21 6.90
C VAL A 11 8.78 -1.66 5.77
N TYR A 12 10.09 -1.80 5.88
CA TYR A 12 11.05 -1.53 4.83
C TYR A 12 12.17 -2.57 4.90
N VAL A 13 12.65 -3.05 3.77
CA VAL A 13 13.78 -3.98 3.69
C VAL A 13 14.89 -3.34 2.88
N ALA A 14 16.08 -3.37 3.42
CA ALA A 14 17.31 -3.00 2.72
C ALA A 14 18.27 -4.17 2.78
N ASN A 15 19.09 -4.35 1.77
CA ASN A 15 20.20 -5.31 1.78
C ASN A 15 21.52 -4.61 1.50
N PHE A 16 22.57 -5.10 2.11
CA PHE A 16 23.94 -4.63 1.92
C PHE A 16 24.92 -5.78 2.13
N ARG A 17 26.13 -5.64 1.64
CA ARG A 17 27.24 -6.57 1.89
C ARG A 17 28.17 -5.98 2.94
N THR A 18 28.65 -6.83 3.86
CA THR A 18 29.57 -6.42 4.92
C THR A 18 30.60 -7.51 5.18
N THR A 19 31.78 -7.10 5.62
CA THR A 19 32.83 -7.99 6.16
C THR A 19 32.90 -7.92 7.69
N ALA A 20 32.01 -7.14 8.31
CA ALA A 20 31.95 -7.02 9.75
C ALA A 20 31.51 -8.36 10.40
N ARG A 21 32.19 -8.74 11.48
CA ARG A 21 31.90 -9.97 12.23
C ARG A 21 30.84 -9.75 13.31
N ILE A 22 29.81 -8.96 13.00
CA ILE A 22 28.70 -8.68 13.94
C ILE A 22 27.62 -9.72 13.66
N PRO A 23 27.19 -10.52 14.66
CA PRO A 23 26.07 -11.46 14.49
C PRO A 23 24.78 -10.72 14.08
N CYS A 24 23.93 -11.37 13.27
CA CYS A 24 22.70 -10.76 12.74
C CYS A 24 21.76 -10.26 13.84
N ASP A 25 21.66 -10.97 14.97
CA ASP A 25 20.85 -10.57 16.12
C ASP A 25 21.36 -9.30 16.82
N ARG A 26 22.64 -8.92 16.63
CA ARG A 26 23.27 -7.73 17.19
C ARG A 26 23.26 -6.52 16.22
N LEU A 27 23.09 -6.77 14.92
CA LEU A 27 23.05 -5.71 13.93
C LEU A 27 21.99 -4.63 14.17
N PRO A 28 20.74 -4.95 14.56
CA PRO A 28 19.74 -3.94 14.87
C PRO A 28 20.20 -2.96 15.94
N TYR A 29 20.81 -3.46 17.02
CA TYR A 29 21.31 -2.59 18.10
C TYR A 29 22.42 -1.66 17.62
N ALA A 30 23.37 -2.19 16.85
CA ALA A 30 24.48 -1.39 16.32
C ALA A 30 23.99 -0.31 15.34
N LEU A 31 23.04 -0.64 14.45
CA LEU A 31 22.52 0.29 13.47
C LEU A 31 21.65 1.39 14.12
N ASN A 32 20.82 1.03 15.09
CA ASN A 32 19.89 1.98 15.72
C ASN A 32 20.61 3.07 16.54
N THR A 33 21.87 2.88 16.93
CA THR A 33 22.65 3.96 17.56
C THR A 33 23.00 5.11 16.63
N HIS A 34 22.87 4.92 15.32
CA HIS A 34 23.22 5.89 14.28
C HIS A 34 22.01 6.38 13.46
N LEU A 35 20.81 5.81 13.72
CA LEU A 35 19.60 6.17 13.01
C LEU A 35 18.83 7.27 13.76
N PRO A 36 18.06 8.12 13.05
CA PRO A 36 17.16 9.07 13.69
C PRO A 36 16.00 8.33 14.37
N GLU A 37 15.33 9.00 15.30
CA GLU A 37 14.29 8.39 16.17
C GLU A 37 13.07 7.83 15.42
N ASP A 38 12.81 8.31 14.19
CA ASP A 38 11.70 7.88 13.35
C ASP A 38 12.05 6.70 12.42
N ILE A 39 13.29 6.17 12.51
CA ILE A 39 13.76 4.99 11.76
C ILE A 39 14.34 3.96 12.72
N VAL A 40 13.78 2.76 12.72
CA VAL A 40 14.21 1.66 13.59
C VAL A 40 14.43 0.40 12.76
N VAL A 41 15.61 -0.21 12.91
CA VAL A 41 15.90 -1.58 12.44
C VAL A 41 15.42 -2.56 13.51
N THR A 42 14.49 -3.41 13.16
CA THR A 42 13.88 -4.39 14.08
C THR A 42 14.47 -5.78 13.95
N ASN A 43 15.00 -6.12 12.78
CA ASN A 43 15.56 -7.44 12.50
C ASN A 43 16.65 -7.37 11.42
N ALA A 44 17.55 -8.34 11.43
CA ALA A 44 18.54 -8.56 10.39
C ALA A 44 18.73 -10.07 10.19
N MET A 45 18.95 -10.49 8.95
CA MET A 45 19.16 -11.88 8.57
C MET A 45 20.13 -11.97 7.41
N GLU A 46 20.83 -13.09 7.30
CA GLU A 46 21.63 -13.43 6.13
C GLU A 46 20.71 -13.93 5.02
N VAL A 47 20.98 -13.51 3.80
CA VAL A 47 20.26 -13.91 2.60
C VAL A 47 21.26 -14.36 1.52
N HIS A 48 20.75 -15.00 0.47
CA HIS A 48 21.57 -15.38 -0.67
C HIS A 48 22.22 -14.16 -1.34
N ASP A 49 23.42 -14.34 -1.93
CA ASP A 49 24.20 -13.26 -2.55
C ASP A 49 23.46 -12.52 -3.68
N ASP A 50 22.54 -13.19 -4.36
CA ASP A 50 21.73 -12.62 -5.44
C ASP A 50 20.47 -11.91 -4.94
N PHE A 51 20.22 -11.91 -3.63
CA PHE A 51 19.06 -11.25 -3.06
C PHE A 51 19.11 -9.73 -3.29
N ASN A 52 18.00 -9.19 -3.77
CA ASN A 52 17.80 -7.76 -3.96
C ASN A 52 16.48 -7.33 -3.33
N ALA A 53 16.51 -6.47 -2.33
CA ALA A 53 15.32 -6.02 -1.59
C ALA A 53 14.24 -5.35 -2.47
N ILE A 54 14.59 -4.90 -3.68
CA ILE A 54 13.64 -4.36 -4.65
C ILE A 54 13.18 -5.44 -5.62
N GLY A 55 14.14 -6.17 -6.22
CA GLY A 55 13.90 -7.14 -7.30
C GLY A 55 13.32 -8.46 -6.81
N SER A 56 13.72 -8.93 -5.63
CA SER A 56 13.23 -10.20 -5.05
C SER A 56 11.87 -10.07 -4.36
N CYS A 57 11.30 -8.87 -4.31
CA CYS A 57 9.99 -8.65 -3.69
C CYS A 57 8.87 -9.10 -4.64
N VAL A 58 8.14 -10.16 -4.27
CA VAL A 58 7.09 -10.78 -5.09
C VAL A 58 5.69 -10.27 -4.79
N ARG A 59 5.45 -9.72 -3.59
CA ARG A 59 4.17 -9.14 -3.19
C ARG A 59 4.37 -7.98 -2.22
N LYS A 60 3.49 -7.00 -2.30
CA LYS A 60 3.45 -5.83 -1.40
C LYS A 60 2.04 -5.62 -0.89
N GLU A 61 1.91 -5.29 0.38
CA GLU A 61 0.64 -4.85 0.97
C GLU A 61 0.74 -3.38 1.34
N TYR A 62 -0.30 -2.64 0.98
CA TYR A 62 -0.55 -1.29 1.47
C TYR A 62 -1.83 -1.26 2.28
N THR A 63 -1.81 -0.49 3.36
CA THR A 63 -2.99 -0.12 4.13
C THR A 63 -3.23 1.37 3.97
N TYR A 64 -4.45 1.74 3.60
CA TYR A 64 -4.87 3.13 3.61
C TYR A 64 -5.86 3.35 4.74
N LEU A 65 -5.63 4.38 5.56
CA LEU A 65 -6.46 4.70 6.72
C LEU A 65 -7.32 5.93 6.45
N ILE A 66 -8.63 5.82 6.74
CA ILE A 66 -9.60 6.89 6.72
C ILE A 66 -10.13 7.07 8.14
N TYR A 67 -10.03 8.28 8.68
CA TYR A 67 -10.72 8.65 9.91
C TYR A 67 -12.09 9.24 9.53
N ASN A 68 -13.13 8.43 9.69
CA ASN A 68 -14.49 8.68 9.24
C ASN A 68 -15.38 9.09 10.41
N SER A 69 -15.34 10.37 10.76
CA SER A 69 -16.07 10.97 11.87
C SER A 69 -16.50 12.39 11.53
N GLY A 70 -17.58 12.87 12.10
CA GLY A 70 -18.05 14.25 11.89
C GLY A 70 -17.11 15.31 12.46
N ILE A 71 -16.24 14.96 13.40
CA ILE A 71 -15.32 15.86 14.08
C ILE A 71 -13.88 15.32 13.93
N ARG A 72 -12.92 16.21 13.68
CA ARG A 72 -11.50 15.86 13.56
C ARG A 72 -10.92 15.42 14.91
N ASP A 73 -10.03 14.43 14.85
CA ASP A 73 -9.16 14.06 15.96
C ASP A 73 -7.70 14.45 15.63
N PRO A 74 -7.04 15.29 16.46
CA PRO A 74 -5.67 15.72 16.25
C PRO A 74 -4.66 14.59 16.18
N PHE A 75 -4.91 13.44 16.82
CA PHE A 75 -4.02 12.27 16.80
C PHE A 75 -3.95 11.60 15.43
N TYR A 76 -4.94 11.83 14.55
CA TYR A 76 -4.95 11.30 13.18
C TYR A 76 -4.43 12.28 12.12
N VAL A 77 -4.02 13.49 12.51
CA VAL A 77 -3.43 14.46 11.58
C VAL A 77 -2.21 13.84 10.88
N ASN A 78 -2.21 13.85 9.55
CA ASN A 78 -1.22 13.21 8.69
C ASN A 78 -1.06 11.69 8.90
N ARG A 79 -1.93 11.02 9.65
CA ARG A 79 -1.90 9.58 9.92
C ARG A 79 -3.08 8.83 9.31
N ALA A 80 -4.20 9.53 9.09
CA ALA A 80 -5.35 9.04 8.35
C ALA A 80 -5.95 10.18 7.53
N TRP A 81 -6.71 9.84 6.50
CA TRP A 81 -7.48 10.83 5.78
C TRP A 81 -8.76 11.12 6.55
N PHE A 82 -8.93 12.36 7.03
CA PHE A 82 -10.17 12.78 7.67
C PHE A 82 -11.28 12.89 6.62
N TYR A 83 -12.38 12.18 6.86
CA TYR A 83 -13.54 12.20 6.00
C TYR A 83 -14.82 12.38 6.82
N PRO A 84 -15.54 13.53 6.73
CA PRO A 84 -16.62 13.88 7.67
C PRO A 84 -17.96 13.21 7.37
N LYS A 85 -18.21 12.79 6.12
CA LYS A 85 -19.46 12.11 5.75
C LYS A 85 -19.35 10.63 6.05
N HIS A 86 -20.43 10.03 6.55
CA HIS A 86 -20.47 8.59 6.77
C HIS A 86 -20.20 7.83 5.47
N LEU A 87 -19.32 6.84 5.52
CA LEU A 87 -19.00 5.92 4.44
C LEU A 87 -19.50 4.53 4.84
N ASP A 88 -20.22 3.86 3.94
CA ASP A 88 -20.65 2.48 4.13
C ASP A 88 -19.53 1.54 3.68
N GLU A 89 -18.91 0.86 4.64
CA GLU A 89 -17.81 -0.08 4.38
C GLU A 89 -18.25 -1.29 3.55
N THR A 90 -19.53 -1.67 3.60
CA THR A 90 -20.08 -2.76 2.78
C THR A 90 -20.09 -2.37 1.29
N VAL A 91 -20.52 -1.16 0.99
CA VAL A 91 -20.47 -0.60 -0.38
C VAL A 91 -19.03 -0.47 -0.85
N MET A 92 -18.14 0.02 0.03
CA MET A 92 -16.71 0.12 -0.27
C MET A 92 -16.11 -1.27 -0.56
N GLN A 93 -16.48 -2.31 0.20
CA GLN A 93 -15.97 -3.68 0.00
C GLN A 93 -16.41 -4.23 -1.35
N ARG A 94 -17.68 -4.03 -1.77
CA ARG A 94 -18.16 -4.45 -3.10
C ARG A 94 -17.36 -3.79 -4.22
N ALA A 95 -17.05 -2.50 -4.10
CA ALA A 95 -16.16 -1.81 -5.04
C ALA A 95 -14.73 -2.36 -5.01
N ALA A 96 -14.22 -2.68 -3.81
CA ALA A 96 -12.88 -3.25 -3.62
C ALA A 96 -12.75 -4.65 -4.25
N ASP A 97 -13.80 -5.48 -4.16
CA ASP A 97 -13.83 -6.83 -4.73
C ASP A 97 -13.62 -6.83 -6.25
N CYS A 98 -14.09 -5.79 -6.95
CA CYS A 98 -13.88 -5.64 -8.40
C CYS A 98 -12.42 -5.44 -8.80
N PHE A 99 -11.56 -5.02 -7.90
CA PHE A 99 -10.11 -4.88 -8.17
C PHE A 99 -9.35 -6.20 -8.00
N VAL A 100 -9.95 -7.22 -7.35
CA VAL A 100 -9.26 -8.49 -7.09
C VAL A 100 -9.12 -9.27 -8.39
N GLY A 101 -7.92 -9.82 -8.62
CA GLY A 101 -7.59 -10.53 -9.86
C GLY A 101 -6.52 -9.83 -10.67
N THR A 102 -6.35 -10.28 -11.92
CA THR A 102 -5.39 -9.71 -12.87
C THR A 102 -6.12 -8.80 -13.84
N HIS A 103 -5.81 -7.51 -13.78
CA HIS A 103 -6.45 -6.48 -14.60
C HIS A 103 -5.42 -5.48 -15.13
N ASP A 104 -5.83 -4.70 -16.14
CA ASP A 104 -5.13 -3.47 -16.50
C ASP A 104 -5.56 -2.35 -15.54
N PHE A 105 -4.62 -1.82 -14.77
CA PHE A 105 -4.85 -0.77 -13.79
C PHE A 105 -4.57 0.64 -14.32
N ALA A 106 -4.62 0.85 -15.64
CA ALA A 106 -4.43 2.17 -16.26
C ALA A 106 -5.41 3.21 -15.70
N ALA A 107 -6.68 2.82 -15.47
CA ALA A 107 -7.73 3.68 -14.91
C ALA A 107 -7.45 4.20 -13.50
N VAL A 108 -6.59 3.57 -12.73
CA VAL A 108 -6.31 3.94 -11.32
C VAL A 108 -4.83 4.22 -11.09
N ARG A 109 -4.13 4.76 -12.08
CA ARG A 109 -2.75 5.24 -11.93
C ARG A 109 -2.64 6.73 -12.24
N SER A 110 -1.60 7.37 -11.71
CA SER A 110 -1.17 8.68 -12.17
C SER A 110 -0.17 8.54 -13.33
N VAL A 111 -0.23 9.46 -14.28
CA VAL A 111 0.76 9.58 -15.37
C VAL A 111 2.04 10.20 -14.81
N GLY A 112 3.21 9.83 -15.34
CA GLY A 112 4.49 10.43 -14.94
C GLY A 112 5.60 9.41 -14.65
N THR A 113 5.33 8.11 -14.82
CA THR A 113 6.36 7.06 -14.82
C THR A 113 6.19 6.16 -16.02
N ASP A 114 7.28 5.96 -16.78
CA ASP A 114 7.30 4.94 -17.82
C ASP A 114 7.30 3.56 -17.18
N VAL A 115 6.30 2.75 -17.54
CA VAL A 115 6.18 1.36 -17.10
C VAL A 115 5.99 0.47 -18.33
N LYS A 116 6.61 -0.71 -18.30
CA LYS A 116 6.51 -1.68 -19.40
C LYS A 116 5.09 -2.24 -19.56
N SER A 117 4.32 -2.29 -18.47
CA SER A 117 2.95 -2.80 -18.44
C SER A 117 2.19 -2.18 -17.28
N THR A 118 0.89 -1.92 -17.48
CA THR A 118 -0.08 -1.47 -16.48
C THR A 118 -0.85 -2.64 -15.85
N VAL A 119 -0.64 -3.86 -16.34
CA VAL A 119 -1.27 -5.07 -15.80
C VAL A 119 -0.65 -5.42 -14.45
N ARG A 120 -1.49 -5.64 -13.44
CA ARG A 120 -1.10 -6.11 -12.10
C ARG A 120 -2.05 -7.21 -11.65
N THR A 121 -1.61 -7.98 -10.65
CA THR A 121 -2.46 -8.95 -9.97
C THR A 121 -2.67 -8.50 -8.54
N VAL A 122 -3.92 -8.18 -8.18
CA VAL A 122 -4.35 -7.93 -6.81
C VAL A 122 -4.82 -9.23 -6.20
N TYR A 123 -4.18 -9.66 -5.12
CA TYR A 123 -4.49 -10.93 -4.44
C TYR A 123 -5.66 -10.82 -3.48
N TYR A 124 -5.80 -9.66 -2.84
CA TYR A 124 -6.96 -9.30 -2.01
C TYR A 124 -7.04 -7.79 -1.82
N TYR A 125 -8.25 -7.32 -1.53
CA TYR A 125 -8.52 -5.96 -1.10
C TYR A 125 -9.60 -6.02 -0.02
N LYS A 126 -9.24 -5.74 1.23
CA LYS A 126 -10.11 -5.85 2.41
C LYS A 126 -10.37 -4.50 3.03
N ILE A 127 -11.62 -4.25 3.36
CA ILE A 127 -12.06 -3.04 4.03
C ILE A 127 -12.65 -3.42 5.36
N GLU A 128 -12.13 -2.84 6.43
CA GLU A 128 -12.56 -3.12 7.80
C GLU A 128 -12.75 -1.81 8.54
N ARG A 129 -13.80 -1.73 9.35
CA ARG A 129 -14.09 -0.59 10.23
C ARG A 129 -13.87 -0.99 11.68
N GLU A 130 -13.16 -0.15 12.42
CA GLU A 130 -13.02 -0.21 13.87
C GLU A 130 -13.33 1.18 14.44
N GLY A 131 -14.54 1.33 15.01
CA GLY A 131 -15.03 2.63 15.41
C GLY A 131 -15.09 3.62 14.25
N ASP A 132 -14.44 4.75 14.40
CA ASP A 132 -14.34 5.80 13.39
C ASP A 132 -13.20 5.58 12.38
N LEU A 133 -12.40 4.54 12.54
CA LEU A 133 -11.29 4.23 11.64
C LEU A 133 -11.68 3.16 10.62
N ILE A 134 -11.52 3.48 9.34
CA ILE A 134 -11.67 2.52 8.23
C ILE A 134 -10.27 2.22 7.70
N SER A 135 -9.92 0.93 7.62
CA SER A 135 -8.70 0.43 7.02
C SER A 135 -8.99 -0.26 5.69
N LEU A 136 -8.26 0.14 4.65
CA LEU A 136 -8.32 -0.44 3.32
C LEU A 136 -6.99 -1.14 3.05
N ARG A 137 -6.96 -2.49 3.14
CA ARG A 137 -5.74 -3.30 2.96
C ARG A 137 -5.73 -3.97 1.59
N VAL A 138 -4.78 -3.61 0.75
CA VAL A 138 -4.63 -4.15 -0.61
C VAL A 138 -3.26 -4.82 -0.77
N CYS A 139 -3.26 -6.05 -1.29
CA CYS A 139 -2.05 -6.81 -1.61
C CYS A 139 -1.99 -7.11 -3.10
N ALA A 140 -0.85 -6.82 -3.73
CA ALA A 140 -0.62 -7.05 -5.16
C ALA A 140 0.82 -7.49 -5.44
N ASN A 141 1.06 -8.04 -6.64
CA ASN A 141 2.40 -8.33 -7.15
C ASN A 141 3.24 -7.07 -7.40
N GLY A 142 2.61 -5.91 -7.47
CA GLY A 142 3.24 -4.60 -7.62
C GLY A 142 2.19 -3.52 -7.76
N PHE A 143 2.59 -2.27 -7.58
CA PHE A 143 1.70 -1.12 -7.68
C PHE A 143 2.26 -0.11 -8.68
N LEU A 144 1.37 0.46 -9.49
CA LEU A 144 1.66 1.62 -10.33
C LEU A 144 1.70 2.89 -9.46
N TYR A 145 2.20 3.98 -10.04
CA TYR A 145 2.27 5.26 -9.34
C TYR A 145 0.87 5.71 -8.89
N ASN A 146 0.72 5.99 -7.61
CA ASN A 146 -0.53 6.35 -6.91
C ASN A 146 -1.66 5.31 -6.99
N MET A 147 -1.45 4.10 -7.51
CA MET A 147 -2.49 3.09 -7.72
C MET A 147 -3.30 2.82 -6.44
N ALA A 148 -2.67 2.48 -5.33
CA ALA A 148 -3.37 2.19 -4.07
C ALA A 148 -4.26 3.36 -3.58
N ARG A 149 -3.78 4.59 -3.77
CA ARG A 149 -4.52 5.80 -3.39
C ARG A 149 -5.71 6.07 -4.32
N ALA A 150 -5.57 5.85 -5.62
CA ALA A 150 -6.65 5.98 -6.58
C ALA A 150 -7.72 4.88 -6.39
N MET A 151 -7.31 3.65 -6.08
CA MET A 151 -8.22 2.56 -5.72
C MET A 151 -9.04 2.93 -4.46
N ALA A 152 -8.39 3.47 -3.41
CA ALA A 152 -9.08 3.93 -2.20
C ALA A 152 -10.10 5.04 -2.51
N GLY A 153 -9.71 6.02 -3.34
CA GLY A 153 -10.63 7.08 -3.77
C GLY A 153 -11.82 6.57 -4.58
N THR A 154 -11.62 5.53 -5.38
CA THR A 154 -12.68 4.89 -6.16
C THR A 154 -13.68 4.17 -5.25
N CYS A 155 -13.21 3.46 -4.20
CA CYS A 155 -14.08 2.87 -3.18
C CYS A 155 -14.89 3.94 -2.43
N VAL A 156 -14.27 5.08 -2.10
CA VAL A 156 -14.97 6.19 -1.45
C VAL A 156 -16.04 6.79 -2.37
N TYR A 157 -15.76 6.96 -3.67
CA TYR A 157 -16.74 7.47 -4.63
C TYR A 157 -17.93 6.53 -4.79
N ALA A 158 -17.72 5.22 -4.79
CA ALA A 158 -18.80 4.24 -4.77
C ALA A 158 -19.67 4.39 -3.49
N ALA A 159 -19.05 4.55 -2.31
CA ALA A 159 -19.76 4.78 -1.06
C ALA A 159 -20.50 6.14 -1.00
N GLU A 160 -20.03 7.13 -1.76
CA GLU A 160 -20.75 8.41 -1.95
C GLU A 160 -21.92 8.31 -2.94
N GLY A 161 -22.11 7.15 -3.59
CA GLY A 161 -23.14 6.97 -4.61
C GLY A 161 -22.86 7.68 -5.93
N LYS A 162 -21.58 7.98 -6.25
CA LYS A 162 -21.20 8.59 -7.54
C LYS A 162 -21.41 7.63 -8.71
N PHE A 163 -21.27 6.34 -8.44
CA PHE A 163 -21.57 5.22 -9.34
C PHE A 163 -21.83 3.95 -8.50
N PRO A 164 -22.53 2.95 -9.05
CA PRO A 164 -22.68 1.64 -8.42
C PRO A 164 -21.30 0.99 -8.18
N PRO A 165 -21.07 0.30 -7.05
CA PRO A 165 -19.78 -0.33 -6.76
C PRO A 165 -19.33 -1.32 -7.83
N GLU A 166 -20.27 -1.99 -8.52
CA GLU A 166 -20.02 -2.95 -9.61
C GLU A 166 -19.45 -2.30 -10.87
N ASP A 167 -19.70 -1.00 -11.10
CA ASP A 167 -19.19 -0.26 -12.25
C ASP A 167 -17.65 -0.12 -12.23
N VAL A 168 -17.00 -0.38 -11.07
CA VAL A 168 -15.53 -0.42 -10.96
C VAL A 168 -14.93 -1.42 -11.96
N ALA A 169 -15.58 -2.56 -12.20
CA ALA A 169 -15.13 -3.52 -13.21
C ALA A 169 -15.12 -2.92 -14.62
N GLN A 170 -16.16 -2.15 -14.97
CA GLN A 170 -16.23 -1.47 -16.27
C GLN A 170 -15.24 -0.30 -16.36
N ILE A 171 -15.00 0.42 -15.27
CA ILE A 171 -13.98 1.49 -15.19
C ILE A 171 -12.59 0.92 -15.51
N LEU A 172 -12.25 -0.25 -14.94
CA LEU A 172 -10.98 -0.93 -15.22
C LEU A 172 -10.88 -1.36 -16.69
N LEU A 173 -11.94 -1.96 -17.24
CA LEU A 173 -11.98 -2.39 -18.65
C LEU A 173 -11.81 -1.24 -19.64
N ASN A 174 -12.41 -0.09 -19.36
CA ASN A 174 -12.32 1.08 -20.20
C ASN A 174 -10.96 1.80 -20.12
N GLY A 175 -10.22 1.60 -19.03
CA GLY A 175 -8.92 2.25 -18.81
C GLY A 175 -9.00 3.76 -18.59
N ASP A 176 -10.21 4.34 -18.43
CA ASP A 176 -10.41 5.77 -18.30
C ASP A 176 -10.18 6.24 -16.86
N ARG A 177 -9.11 7.01 -16.66
CA ARG A 177 -8.77 7.59 -15.37
C ARG A 177 -9.81 8.58 -14.85
N THR A 178 -10.57 9.23 -15.74
CA THR A 178 -11.56 10.25 -15.36
C THR A 178 -12.83 9.63 -14.77
N ALA A 179 -13.13 8.39 -15.13
CA ALA A 179 -14.26 7.63 -14.60
C ALA A 179 -13.98 7.05 -13.18
N ALA A 180 -12.71 6.90 -12.79
CA ALA A 180 -12.32 6.42 -11.48
C ALA A 180 -12.34 7.53 -10.43
N GLY A 181 -12.31 7.14 -9.14
CA GLY A 181 -12.22 8.08 -8.02
C GLY A 181 -10.88 8.84 -7.97
N PRO A 182 -10.79 9.90 -7.15
CA PRO A 182 -9.60 10.75 -7.06
C PRO A 182 -8.43 10.00 -6.42
N THR A 183 -7.23 10.53 -6.63
CA THR A 183 -6.07 10.12 -5.84
C THR A 183 -6.16 10.77 -4.46
N VAL A 184 -6.52 9.99 -3.45
CA VAL A 184 -6.73 10.47 -2.07
C VAL A 184 -5.43 10.95 -1.42
N PRO A 185 -5.47 11.79 -0.34
CA PRO A 185 -4.30 12.34 0.32
C PRO A 185 -3.28 11.27 0.74
N PRO A 186 -1.96 11.54 0.68
CA PRO A 186 -0.93 10.54 0.96
C PRO A 186 -0.79 10.17 2.44
N GLY A 187 -1.22 11.05 3.36
CA GLY A 187 -0.99 10.87 4.80
C GLY A 187 -1.60 9.62 5.42
N GLY A 188 -2.64 9.04 4.79
CA GLY A 188 -3.25 7.79 5.23
C GLY A 188 -2.59 6.52 4.67
N LEU A 189 -1.58 6.61 3.78
CA LEU A 189 -1.00 5.45 3.12
C LEU A 189 0.19 4.89 3.89
N TYR A 190 0.15 3.56 4.13
CA TYR A 190 1.22 2.80 4.79
C TYR A 190 1.60 1.59 3.95
N MET A 191 2.90 1.31 3.80
CA MET A 191 3.38 0.00 3.39
C MET A 191 3.43 -0.88 4.63
N THR A 192 2.65 -1.97 4.66
CA THR A 192 2.41 -2.76 5.87
C THR A 192 3.03 -4.14 5.82
N LYS A 193 3.20 -4.73 4.62
CA LYS A 193 3.80 -6.05 4.50
C LYS A 193 4.51 -6.23 3.15
N LEU A 194 5.61 -6.97 3.16
CA LEU A 194 6.40 -7.34 1.98
C LEU A 194 6.63 -8.86 1.99
N TRP A 195 6.53 -9.51 0.83
CA TRP A 195 6.89 -10.91 0.63
C TRP A 195 8.05 -11.01 -0.33
N TYR A 196 8.99 -11.84 0.02
CA TYR A 196 10.21 -12.08 -0.72
C TYR A 196 10.32 -13.54 -1.11
N ASP A 197 10.87 -13.78 -2.29
CA ASP A 197 11.35 -15.08 -2.72
C ASP A 197 12.88 -14.99 -2.85
N ASP A 198 13.60 -15.74 -2.01
CA ASP A 198 15.07 -15.80 -2.02
C ASP A 198 15.60 -16.98 -2.84
N GLY A 199 14.73 -17.67 -3.60
CA GLY A 199 15.04 -18.87 -4.37
C GLY A 199 15.04 -20.17 -3.56
N LYS A 200 14.88 -20.10 -2.24
CA LYS A 200 14.77 -21.25 -1.32
C LYS A 200 13.43 -21.31 -0.62
N ALA A 201 12.93 -20.15 -0.22
CA ALA A 201 11.65 -20.03 0.46
C ALA A 201 11.02 -18.66 0.22
N VAL A 202 9.70 -18.60 0.28
CA VAL A 202 8.95 -17.34 0.35
C VAL A 202 8.79 -16.96 1.82
N PHE A 203 9.32 -15.81 2.20
CA PHE A 203 9.14 -15.24 3.54
C PHE A 203 8.50 -13.87 3.48
N HIS A 204 7.96 -13.40 4.61
CA HIS A 204 7.35 -12.08 4.67
C HIS A 204 7.90 -11.29 5.86
N VAL A 205 7.83 -9.99 5.75
CA VAL A 205 8.17 -9.01 6.78
C VAL A 205 6.97 -8.07 6.97
N GLY A 206 6.55 -7.89 8.23
CA GLY A 206 5.40 -7.06 8.62
C GLY A 206 4.28 -7.81 9.27
#